data_8edc3ce7ff4d6d6c0622c7953e549e90
#
_entry.id   8edc3ce7ff4d6d6c0622c7953e549e90
#
_cell.length_a   1.000
_cell.length_b   1.000
_cell.length_c   1.000
_cell.angle_alpha   90.00
_cell.angle_beta   90.00
_cell.angle_gamma   90.00
#
_symmetry.space_group_name_H-M   'P 1'
#
loop_
_entity.id
_entity.type
_entity.pdbx_description
1 polymer ?
#
loop_
_entity_poly.entity_id
_entity_poly.type
_entity_poly.pdbx_seq_one_letter_code
_entity_poly.pdbx_strand_id
1 'polypeptide(L)'
;MKKISIKTFYLIAVISIGLIGLAVGSTYAMFTTSAEINNPITISSNLTSNNDVMETFEVEIEPYKTVTQTININSDTIYNVNYTVWYLNDVTGIEAGILSTNTQTTGTINAKTLGVGTICNIVLRNNSAEKKTITIGVATSKNDIVLASNMIRVPQRVLGERQINTNAATYITKLYNTTEKKTVTNNSITYNTSPSQLLMNDRKGSSSNGIDSGNIRYYGANPDNYVYFNCSDYSNPTSSTCEVWRIIGVFDGKVKIIRSESVNELSWDNSTDDTIYGTNAWESSRLMKLLNQGYTGVGGSLYYNTQSGTCYSGPEDGTIPCTFTNTGIKNDETKNMISESTFNLGASTSSSMSPNSSYTTERGVVVTTGNAATWIGKVALMYLSDYGYAADFNKCSKTINNYSDDTCKSNNYLYSGVDEWVINHYSGRAGRVLNINSTGSYSISNYANEEKAFRSVVYLNPDTIITTGEGTKDSPYKVKYDDSGKGE
;
A
#
# COMPACT_ATOMS: atom_id res chain seq x y z
N MET A 1 -57.89 0.01 -15.77
CA MET A 1 -56.49 -0.35 -16.11
C MET A 1 -56.17 -1.66 -15.40
N LYS A 2 -55.67 -2.67 -16.12
CA LYS A 2 -55.31 -3.96 -15.52
C LYS A 2 -54.09 -3.76 -14.64
N LYS A 3 -54.16 -4.16 -13.35
CA LYS A 3 -53.01 -4.17 -12.44
C LYS A 3 -51.91 -5.07 -13.04
N ILE A 4 -50.80 -4.50 -13.38
CA ILE A 4 -49.60 -5.25 -13.78
C ILE A 4 -49.10 -5.96 -12.53
N SER A 5 -48.94 -7.29 -12.58
CA SER A 5 -48.40 -8.03 -11.45
C SER A 5 -46.91 -7.68 -11.25
N ILE A 6 -46.42 -7.78 -10.03
CA ILE A 6 -44.99 -7.58 -9.69
C ILE A 6 -44.07 -8.43 -10.59
N LYS A 7 -44.50 -9.66 -10.97
CA LYS A 7 -43.75 -10.51 -11.91
C LYS A 7 -43.69 -9.93 -13.32
N THR A 8 -44.72 -9.27 -13.78
CA THR A 8 -44.79 -8.65 -15.11
C THR A 8 -43.99 -7.36 -15.13
N PHE A 9 -43.98 -6.60 -14.02
CA PHE A 9 -43.13 -5.41 -13.84
C PHE A 9 -41.65 -5.79 -13.82
N TYR A 10 -41.29 -6.86 -13.10
CA TYR A 10 -39.94 -7.42 -13.06
C TYR A 10 -39.42 -7.82 -14.46
N LEU A 11 -40.26 -8.51 -15.25
CA LEU A 11 -39.89 -8.90 -16.61
C LEU A 11 -39.65 -7.68 -17.52
N ILE A 12 -40.50 -6.65 -17.37
CA ILE A 12 -40.36 -5.40 -18.12
C ILE A 12 -39.07 -4.63 -17.64
N ALA A 13 -38.78 -4.60 -16.34
CA ALA A 13 -37.60 -3.97 -15.79
C ALA A 13 -36.29 -4.64 -16.28
N VAL A 14 -36.25 -5.99 -16.27
CA VAL A 14 -35.08 -6.74 -16.78
C VAL A 14 -34.88 -6.52 -18.28
N ILE A 15 -35.98 -6.48 -19.08
CA ILE A 15 -35.91 -6.19 -20.51
C ILE A 15 -35.54 -4.73 -20.77
N SER A 16 -36.01 -3.78 -19.94
CA SER A 16 -35.68 -2.37 -20.06
C SER A 16 -34.21 -2.08 -19.67
N ILE A 17 -33.68 -2.77 -18.65
CA ILE A 17 -32.25 -2.69 -18.26
C ILE A 17 -31.37 -3.23 -19.39
N GLY A 18 -31.77 -4.32 -20.05
CA GLY A 18 -31.06 -4.84 -21.22
C GLY A 18 -31.09 -3.91 -22.43
N LEU A 19 -32.12 -3.10 -22.59
CA LEU A 19 -32.28 -2.13 -23.70
C LEU A 19 -31.65 -0.77 -23.37
N ILE A 20 -31.64 -0.34 -22.12
CA ILE A 20 -30.99 0.91 -21.65
C ILE A 20 -29.49 0.75 -21.63
N GLY A 21 -28.95 -0.44 -21.33
CA GLY A 21 -27.52 -0.75 -21.43
C GLY A 21 -26.93 -0.57 -22.83
N LEU A 22 -27.77 -0.53 -23.87
CA LEU A 22 -27.38 -0.25 -25.26
C LEU A 22 -27.50 1.24 -25.65
N ALA A 23 -28.17 2.06 -24.86
CA ALA A 23 -28.49 3.45 -25.22
C ALA A 23 -27.75 4.52 -24.41
N VAL A 24 -27.07 4.17 -23.33
CA VAL A 24 -26.25 5.09 -22.51
C VAL A 24 -24.76 4.78 -22.68
N GLY A 25 -24.34 4.74 -23.93
CA GLY A 25 -22.93 4.90 -24.27
C GLY A 25 -22.56 6.39 -24.17
N SER A 26 -21.54 6.68 -23.37
CA SER A 26 -20.81 7.92 -23.29
C SER A 26 -21.18 8.89 -22.15
N THR A 27 -20.97 8.48 -20.89
CA THR A 27 -20.43 9.37 -19.85
C THR A 27 -19.83 8.53 -18.70
N TYR A 28 -18.86 7.68 -19.01
CA TYR A 28 -18.01 7.12 -17.97
C TYR A 28 -16.80 8.00 -17.82
N ALA A 29 -16.77 8.82 -16.77
CA ALA A 29 -15.51 9.31 -16.26
C ALA A 29 -14.71 8.10 -15.79
N MET A 30 -13.58 7.84 -16.43
CA MET A 30 -12.59 6.87 -15.96
C MET A 30 -12.02 7.40 -14.64
N PHE A 31 -12.51 6.88 -13.54
CA PHE A 31 -11.84 7.02 -12.26
C PHE A 31 -10.92 5.81 -12.08
N THR A 32 -9.71 5.92 -12.61
CA THR A 32 -8.59 5.04 -12.28
C THR A 32 -7.81 5.68 -11.13
N THR A 33 -8.33 5.60 -9.93
CA THR A 33 -7.55 5.74 -8.70
C THR A 33 -8.24 4.91 -7.64
N SER A 34 -7.47 4.22 -6.84
CA SER A 34 -7.86 3.62 -5.57
C SER A 34 -8.16 4.71 -4.53
N ALA A 35 -9.04 5.65 -4.87
CA ALA A 35 -9.61 6.59 -3.94
C ALA A 35 -10.99 6.03 -3.58
N GLU A 36 -11.31 6.01 -2.31
CA GLU A 36 -12.67 5.84 -1.85
C GLU A 36 -13.58 6.73 -2.68
N ILE A 37 -14.34 6.12 -3.60
CA ILE A 37 -15.35 6.87 -4.35
C ILE A 37 -16.55 6.96 -3.42
N ASN A 38 -16.49 7.90 -2.49
CA ASN A 38 -17.65 8.39 -1.75
C ASN A 38 -18.47 9.35 -2.64
N ASN A 39 -18.91 8.87 -3.79
CA ASN A 39 -19.97 9.56 -4.51
C ASN A 39 -21.30 9.06 -3.95
N PRO A 40 -21.97 9.82 -3.07
CA PRO A 40 -23.25 9.40 -2.52
C PRO A 40 -24.26 9.30 -3.66
N ILE A 41 -24.86 8.13 -3.82
CA ILE A 41 -26.01 7.94 -4.72
C ILE A 41 -27.23 8.44 -3.97
N THR A 42 -27.92 9.44 -4.52
CA THR A 42 -29.16 9.96 -3.94
C THR A 42 -30.33 9.34 -4.68
N ILE A 43 -31.17 8.61 -3.97
CA ILE A 43 -32.41 8.03 -4.46
C ILE A 43 -33.55 8.84 -3.87
N SER A 44 -34.36 9.47 -4.72
CA SER A 44 -35.57 10.19 -4.33
C SER A 44 -36.78 9.37 -4.72
N SER A 45 -37.48 8.83 -3.73
CA SER A 45 -38.74 8.13 -3.97
C SER A 45 -39.88 9.14 -4.17
N ASN A 46 -40.12 9.58 -5.40
CA ASN A 46 -41.30 10.36 -5.75
C ASN A 46 -42.52 9.41 -5.83
N LEU A 47 -43.02 8.95 -4.70
CA LEU A 47 -44.23 8.13 -4.60
C LEU A 47 -45.48 9.02 -4.78
N THR A 48 -45.71 9.53 -5.97
CA THR A 48 -46.95 10.26 -6.31
C THR A 48 -48.16 9.36 -6.46
N SER A 49 -47.99 8.03 -6.44
CA SER A 49 -49.02 7.02 -6.54
C SER A 49 -48.68 5.75 -5.75
N ASN A 50 -49.62 4.82 -5.61
CA ASN A 50 -49.48 3.55 -4.87
C ASN A 50 -48.48 2.55 -5.48
N ASN A 51 -47.43 3.01 -6.18
CA ASN A 51 -46.47 2.14 -6.85
C ASN A 51 -45.22 1.97 -6.01
N ASP A 52 -44.75 0.74 -5.95
CA ASP A 52 -43.42 0.42 -5.44
C ASP A 52 -42.38 0.99 -6.41
N VAL A 53 -41.32 1.58 -5.86
CA VAL A 53 -40.17 2.11 -6.64
C VAL A 53 -38.98 1.21 -6.40
N MET A 54 -38.28 0.86 -7.46
CA MET A 54 -37.04 0.10 -7.41
C MET A 54 -36.02 0.79 -8.28
N GLU A 55 -34.94 1.23 -7.66
CA GLU A 55 -33.81 1.87 -8.34
C GLU A 55 -32.58 0.97 -8.22
N THR A 56 -31.78 0.91 -9.28
CA THR A 56 -30.59 0.06 -9.36
C THR A 56 -29.39 0.85 -9.90
N PHE A 57 -28.20 0.46 -9.48
CA PHE A 57 -26.93 0.95 -9.98
C PHE A 57 -25.87 -0.14 -9.92
N GLU A 58 -24.83 0.00 -10.71
CA GLU A 58 -23.72 -0.95 -10.76
C GLU A 58 -22.50 -0.40 -10.01
N VAL A 59 -21.84 -1.28 -9.26
CA VAL A 59 -20.59 -1.00 -8.57
C VAL A 59 -19.52 -1.94 -9.08
N GLU A 60 -18.45 -1.38 -9.63
CA GLU A 60 -17.28 -2.13 -10.04
C GLU A 60 -16.28 -2.24 -8.88
N ILE A 61 -15.78 -3.46 -8.64
CA ILE A 61 -14.84 -3.72 -7.55
C ILE A 61 -13.64 -4.45 -8.12
N GLU A 62 -12.48 -3.82 -8.04
CA GLU A 62 -11.21 -4.39 -8.48
C GLU A 62 -10.87 -5.67 -7.68
N PRO A 63 -10.02 -6.57 -8.22
CA PRO A 63 -9.60 -7.78 -7.55
C PRO A 63 -9.06 -7.52 -6.15
N TYR A 64 -9.51 -8.29 -5.17
CA TYR A 64 -9.09 -8.20 -3.75
C TYR A 64 -9.28 -6.81 -3.11
N LYS A 65 -10.17 -5.96 -3.64
CA LYS A 65 -10.48 -4.65 -3.06
C LYS A 65 -11.80 -4.67 -2.28
N THR A 66 -11.92 -3.71 -1.39
CA THR A 66 -13.14 -3.40 -0.63
C THR A 66 -13.57 -1.99 -1.00
N VAL A 67 -14.85 -1.78 -1.23
CA VAL A 67 -15.45 -0.47 -1.50
C VAL A 67 -16.56 -0.19 -0.52
N THR A 68 -16.69 1.06 -0.12
CA THR A 68 -17.85 1.55 0.65
C THR A 68 -18.72 2.38 -0.28
N GLN A 69 -20.00 2.05 -0.34
CA GLN A 69 -20.99 2.78 -1.12
C GLN A 69 -21.96 3.47 -0.18
N THR A 70 -22.02 4.78 -0.26
CA THR A 70 -23.01 5.59 0.45
C THR A 70 -24.27 5.72 -0.40
N ILE A 71 -25.42 5.40 0.18
CA ILE A 71 -26.74 5.52 -0.44
C ILE A 71 -27.57 6.47 0.40
N ASN A 72 -28.01 7.57 -0.17
CA ASN A 72 -28.95 8.49 0.45
C ASN A 72 -30.36 8.15 -0.04
N ILE A 73 -31.25 7.78 0.86
CA ILE A 73 -32.63 7.42 0.55
C ILE A 73 -33.55 8.52 1.09
N ASN A 74 -34.17 9.27 0.18
CA ASN A 74 -35.07 10.38 0.52
C ASN A 74 -36.51 10.00 0.15
N SER A 75 -37.46 10.54 0.88
CA SER A 75 -38.88 10.41 0.56
C SER A 75 -39.56 11.79 0.61
N ASP A 76 -40.19 12.15 -0.50
CA ASP A 76 -40.96 13.39 -0.63
C ASP A 76 -42.47 13.14 -0.48
N THR A 77 -42.86 11.99 0.11
CA THR A 77 -44.26 11.57 0.22
C THR A 77 -44.89 11.97 1.53
N ILE A 78 -46.22 12.10 1.51
CA ILE A 78 -47.06 12.32 2.71
C ILE A 78 -47.32 11.04 3.50
N TYR A 79 -46.75 9.91 3.08
CA TYR A 79 -46.93 8.59 3.66
C TYR A 79 -45.60 8.07 4.24
N ASN A 80 -45.71 7.17 5.19
CA ASN A 80 -44.55 6.37 5.60
C ASN A 80 -44.16 5.42 4.47
N VAL A 81 -42.85 5.33 4.23
CA VAL A 81 -42.26 4.51 3.16
C VAL A 81 -41.28 3.53 3.73
N ASN A 82 -41.50 2.27 3.55
CA ASN A 82 -40.55 1.21 3.85
C ASN A 82 -39.46 1.20 2.77
N TYR A 83 -38.22 0.93 3.16
CA TYR A 83 -37.11 0.74 2.21
C TYR A 83 -36.32 -0.52 2.53
N THR A 84 -35.68 -1.07 1.50
CA THR A 84 -34.74 -2.19 1.60
C THR A 84 -33.62 -2.02 0.60
N VAL A 85 -32.37 -2.06 1.08
CA VAL A 85 -31.18 -2.11 0.24
C VAL A 85 -30.85 -3.57 -0.05
N TRP A 86 -30.63 -3.89 -1.32
CA TRP A 86 -30.40 -5.25 -1.79
C TRP A 86 -29.31 -5.27 -2.87
N TYR A 87 -28.79 -6.46 -3.20
CA TYR A 87 -27.90 -6.70 -4.31
C TYR A 87 -28.30 -7.97 -5.07
N LEU A 88 -27.86 -8.10 -6.33
CA LEU A 88 -28.09 -9.32 -7.11
C LEU A 88 -27.11 -10.41 -6.69
N ASN A 89 -27.61 -11.62 -6.46
CA ASN A 89 -26.81 -12.81 -6.14
C ASN A 89 -26.40 -13.56 -7.42
N ASP A 90 -25.84 -12.85 -8.37
CA ASP A 90 -25.38 -13.39 -9.66
C ASP A 90 -23.86 -13.37 -9.80
N VAL A 91 -23.16 -12.79 -8.81
CA VAL A 91 -21.70 -12.63 -8.82
C VAL A 91 -21.07 -13.36 -7.63
N THR A 92 -20.26 -14.37 -7.93
CA THR A 92 -19.52 -15.12 -6.90
C THR A 92 -18.30 -14.37 -6.41
N GLY A 93 -17.89 -14.61 -5.14
CA GLY A 93 -16.69 -14.02 -4.56
C GLY A 93 -16.88 -12.62 -3.97
N ILE A 94 -18.11 -12.11 -3.96
CA ILE A 94 -18.47 -10.86 -3.29
C ILE A 94 -19.01 -11.16 -1.88
N GLU A 95 -18.53 -10.37 -0.93
CA GLU A 95 -19.02 -10.31 0.44
C GLU A 95 -19.61 -8.92 0.69
N ALA A 96 -20.83 -8.86 1.24
CA ALA A 96 -21.57 -7.65 1.49
C ALA A 96 -21.90 -7.47 2.98
N GLY A 97 -21.98 -6.24 3.44
CA GLY A 97 -22.35 -5.86 4.80
C GLY A 97 -22.51 -4.36 4.97
N ILE A 98 -22.44 -3.88 6.19
CA ILE A 98 -22.57 -2.46 6.55
C ILE A 98 -21.23 -1.93 7.13
N LEU A 99 -21.02 -0.62 7.02
CA LEU A 99 -19.82 0.03 7.54
C LEU A 99 -19.83 0.08 9.09
N SER A 100 -20.99 0.35 9.67
CA SER A 100 -21.14 0.48 11.12
C SER A 100 -22.52 0.05 11.58
N THR A 101 -22.68 -0.26 12.86
CA THR A 101 -23.95 -0.67 13.48
C THR A 101 -25.06 0.38 13.38
N ASN A 102 -24.70 1.65 13.15
CA ASN A 102 -25.67 2.74 12.96
C ASN A 102 -26.30 2.76 11.55
N THR A 103 -25.73 1.98 10.63
CA THR A 103 -26.28 1.84 9.27
C THR A 103 -27.44 0.83 9.28
N GLN A 104 -28.57 1.22 8.70
CA GLN A 104 -29.72 0.33 8.55
C GLN A 104 -29.93 0.04 7.04
N THR A 105 -29.98 -1.23 6.66
CA THR A 105 -30.23 -1.67 5.28
C THR A 105 -31.71 -1.84 4.98
N THR A 106 -32.54 -1.81 6.01
CA THR A 106 -34.00 -1.83 5.92
C THR A 106 -34.58 -0.89 6.97
N GLY A 107 -35.72 -0.29 6.69
CA GLY A 107 -36.38 0.58 7.65
C GLY A 107 -37.61 1.28 7.08
N THR A 108 -38.11 2.26 7.82
CA THR A 108 -39.23 3.11 7.41
C THR A 108 -38.83 4.58 7.48
N ILE A 109 -39.05 5.30 6.41
CA ILE A 109 -38.93 6.77 6.37
C ILE A 109 -40.32 7.33 6.71
N ASN A 110 -40.38 8.11 7.78
CA ASN A 110 -41.65 8.67 8.27
C ASN A 110 -42.14 9.80 7.35
N ALA A 111 -43.48 9.85 7.18
CA ALA A 111 -44.15 10.94 6.50
C ALA A 111 -43.81 12.30 7.13
N LYS A 112 -43.77 13.35 6.31
CA LYS A 112 -43.54 14.76 6.71
C LYS A 112 -42.13 15.18 7.09
N THR A 113 -41.11 14.38 6.89
CA THR A 113 -39.72 14.83 7.04
C THR A 113 -39.18 15.24 5.66
N LEU A 114 -39.69 16.33 5.11
CA LEU A 114 -39.18 16.93 3.86
C LEU A 114 -37.69 17.22 4.03
N GLY A 115 -36.87 16.61 3.19
CA GLY A 115 -35.44 16.84 3.15
C GLY A 115 -34.59 16.04 4.15
N VAL A 116 -35.19 15.16 4.95
CA VAL A 116 -34.44 14.25 5.83
C VAL A 116 -34.55 12.84 5.28
N GLY A 117 -33.51 12.40 4.59
CA GLY A 117 -33.35 11.02 4.16
C GLY A 117 -32.65 10.16 5.22
N THR A 118 -32.58 8.88 4.96
CA THR A 118 -31.68 7.98 5.67
C THR A 118 -30.41 7.72 4.84
N ILE A 119 -29.27 7.59 5.49
CA ILE A 119 -27.99 7.30 4.86
C ILE A 119 -27.65 5.84 5.16
N CYS A 120 -27.43 5.08 4.11
CA CYS A 120 -27.02 3.69 4.20
C CYS A 120 -25.60 3.52 3.64
N ASN A 121 -24.61 3.26 4.50
CA ASN A 121 -23.23 2.98 4.11
C ASN A 121 -23.04 1.47 4.04
N ILE A 122 -23.08 0.90 2.83
CA ILE A 122 -22.81 -0.51 2.61
C ILE A 122 -21.35 -0.74 2.23
N VAL A 123 -20.83 -1.89 2.61
CA VAL A 123 -19.48 -2.34 2.28
C VAL A 123 -19.54 -3.57 1.42
N LEU A 124 -18.80 -3.55 0.33
CA LEU A 124 -18.70 -4.65 -0.62
C LEU A 124 -17.24 -5.05 -0.78
N ARG A 125 -16.94 -6.32 -0.64
CA ARG A 125 -15.57 -6.86 -0.72
C ARG A 125 -15.50 -7.91 -1.83
N ASN A 126 -14.57 -7.69 -2.77
CA ASN A 126 -14.22 -8.67 -3.77
C ASN A 126 -13.11 -9.58 -3.23
N ASN A 127 -13.40 -10.86 -3.04
CA ASN A 127 -12.45 -11.87 -2.59
C ASN A 127 -11.85 -12.68 -3.76
N SER A 128 -12.13 -12.28 -5.01
CA SER A 128 -11.66 -12.97 -6.21
C SER A 128 -10.47 -12.25 -6.89
N ALA A 129 -9.81 -12.96 -7.78
CA ALA A 129 -8.71 -12.45 -8.60
C ALA A 129 -9.17 -11.64 -9.83
N GLU A 130 -10.49 -11.55 -10.05
CA GLU A 130 -11.08 -10.87 -11.18
C GLU A 130 -11.81 -9.62 -10.75
N LYS A 131 -11.85 -8.60 -11.59
CA LYS A 131 -12.75 -7.47 -11.43
C LYS A 131 -14.19 -7.96 -11.46
N LYS A 132 -15.02 -7.47 -10.56
CA LYS A 132 -16.43 -7.81 -10.46
C LYS A 132 -17.30 -6.56 -10.59
N THR A 133 -18.41 -6.69 -11.27
CA THR A 133 -19.48 -5.68 -11.30
C THR A 133 -20.67 -6.27 -10.57
N ILE A 134 -21.19 -5.57 -9.58
CA ILE A 134 -22.34 -5.98 -8.79
C ILE A 134 -23.47 -4.97 -8.94
N THR A 135 -24.67 -5.45 -9.21
CA THR A 135 -25.87 -4.60 -9.21
C THR A 135 -26.41 -4.48 -7.79
N ILE A 136 -26.54 -3.26 -7.32
CA ILE A 136 -27.15 -2.89 -6.05
C ILE A 136 -28.46 -2.19 -6.33
N GLY A 137 -29.41 -2.30 -5.44
CA GLY A 137 -30.67 -1.59 -5.57
C GLY A 137 -31.29 -1.18 -4.24
N VAL A 138 -32.19 -0.23 -4.33
CA VAL A 138 -33.10 0.15 -3.26
C VAL A 138 -34.52 -0.07 -3.71
N ALA A 139 -35.27 -0.82 -2.94
CA ALA A 139 -36.71 -0.95 -3.09
C ALA A 139 -37.39 -0.07 -2.04
N THR A 140 -38.40 0.69 -2.44
CA THR A 140 -39.25 1.49 -1.56
C THR A 140 -40.71 1.16 -1.81
N SER A 141 -41.51 1.03 -0.74
CA SER A 141 -42.93 0.69 -0.79
C SER A 141 -43.70 1.22 0.42
N LYS A 142 -45.00 1.47 0.25
CA LYS A 142 -45.91 1.70 1.40
C LYS A 142 -46.25 0.42 2.16
N ASN A 143 -46.05 -0.72 1.51
CA ASN A 143 -46.33 -2.06 2.02
C ASN A 143 -45.02 -2.78 2.34
N ASP A 144 -45.12 -4.02 2.79
CA ASP A 144 -43.98 -4.89 2.95
C ASP A 144 -43.25 -5.11 1.61
N ILE A 145 -41.91 -5.01 1.64
CA ILE A 145 -41.12 -5.21 0.45
C ILE A 145 -40.77 -6.67 0.29
N VAL A 146 -41.20 -7.22 -0.83
CA VAL A 146 -40.89 -8.59 -1.24
C VAL A 146 -39.88 -8.56 -2.39
N LEU A 147 -38.66 -9.01 -2.12
CA LEU A 147 -37.58 -9.09 -3.10
C LEU A 147 -37.78 -10.32 -4.02
N ALA A 148 -37.29 -10.23 -5.25
CA ALA A 148 -37.20 -11.37 -6.15
C ALA A 148 -36.18 -12.40 -5.65
N SER A 149 -36.25 -13.64 -6.11
CA SER A 149 -35.40 -14.75 -5.62
C SER A 149 -33.90 -14.58 -5.85
N ASN A 150 -33.53 -13.76 -6.82
CA ASN A 150 -32.12 -13.42 -7.13
C ASN A 150 -31.65 -12.12 -6.45
N MET A 151 -32.51 -11.44 -5.69
CA MET A 151 -32.21 -10.24 -4.92
C MET A 151 -31.98 -10.62 -3.46
N ILE A 152 -30.86 -10.28 -2.92
CA ILE A 152 -30.52 -10.54 -1.52
C ILE A 152 -30.43 -9.21 -0.78
N ARG A 153 -31.08 -9.11 0.36
CA ARG A 153 -30.91 -7.95 1.27
C ARG A 153 -29.45 -7.84 1.69
N VAL A 154 -28.90 -6.64 1.67
CA VAL A 154 -27.57 -6.42 2.23
C VAL A 154 -27.61 -6.82 3.71
N PRO A 155 -26.75 -7.75 4.15
CA PRO A 155 -26.74 -8.23 5.53
C PRO A 155 -26.54 -7.11 6.54
N GLN A 156 -27.32 -7.09 7.62
CA GLN A 156 -27.22 -6.15 8.75
C GLN A 156 -26.05 -6.55 9.66
N ARG A 157 -24.88 -6.79 9.10
CA ARG A 157 -23.64 -7.11 9.83
C ARG A 157 -22.54 -6.16 9.41
N VAL A 158 -21.78 -5.68 10.38
CA VAL A 158 -20.56 -4.90 10.09
C VAL A 158 -19.56 -5.81 9.39
N LEU A 159 -19.12 -5.37 8.21
CA LEU A 159 -18.06 -6.06 7.48
C LEU A 159 -16.72 -5.55 8.02
N GLY A 160 -16.17 -6.24 9.01
CA GLY A 160 -14.88 -5.90 9.62
C GLY A 160 -13.70 -6.02 8.66
N GLU A 161 -12.48 -5.85 9.16
CA GLU A 161 -11.25 -5.99 8.39
C GLU A 161 -11.16 -7.35 7.69
N ARG A 162 -10.54 -7.38 6.50
CA ARG A 162 -10.27 -8.63 5.77
C ARG A 162 -9.39 -9.55 6.61
N GLN A 163 -9.84 -10.78 6.81
CA GLN A 163 -9.07 -11.83 7.45
C GLN A 163 -8.15 -12.48 6.40
N ILE A 164 -6.84 -12.53 6.65
CA ILE A 164 -5.82 -13.03 5.72
C ILE A 164 -5.18 -14.28 6.29
N ASN A 165 -4.57 -14.20 7.47
CA ASN A 165 -3.93 -15.29 8.19
C ASN A 165 -2.99 -16.13 7.30
N THR A 166 -2.14 -15.45 6.55
CA THR A 166 -1.26 -16.07 5.55
C THR A 166 0.14 -15.47 5.66
N ASN A 167 1.16 -16.26 5.40
CA ASN A 167 2.54 -15.81 5.29
C ASN A 167 2.62 -14.56 4.40
N ALA A 168 3.31 -13.53 4.85
CA ALA A 168 3.30 -12.21 4.22
C ALA A 168 3.85 -12.24 2.77
N ALA A 169 4.95 -12.94 2.54
CA ALA A 169 5.53 -13.08 1.21
C ALA A 169 4.61 -13.87 0.27
N THR A 170 4.02 -14.95 0.77
CA THR A 170 3.05 -15.78 0.02
C THR A 170 1.82 -14.97 -0.37
N TYR A 171 1.29 -14.16 0.55
CA TYR A 171 0.11 -13.34 0.27
C TYR A 171 0.38 -12.29 -0.82
N ILE A 172 1.45 -11.51 -0.70
CA ILE A 172 1.80 -10.48 -1.69
C ILE A 172 2.10 -11.13 -3.06
N THR A 173 2.83 -12.23 -3.07
CA THR A 173 3.10 -12.98 -4.30
C THR A 173 1.82 -13.51 -4.93
N LYS A 174 0.85 -13.97 -4.13
CA LYS A 174 -0.47 -14.38 -4.61
C LYS A 174 -1.20 -13.20 -5.27
N LEU A 175 -1.23 -12.00 -4.65
CA LEU A 175 -1.87 -10.83 -5.24
C LEU A 175 -1.31 -10.53 -6.63
N TYR A 176 0.01 -10.60 -6.79
CA TYR A 176 0.65 -10.44 -8.11
C TYR A 176 0.26 -11.59 -9.06
N ASN A 177 0.44 -12.85 -8.67
CA ASN A 177 0.34 -13.99 -9.57
C ASN A 177 -1.06 -14.24 -10.10
N THR A 178 -2.09 -13.97 -9.31
CA THR A 178 -3.49 -14.33 -9.63
C THR A 178 -4.25 -13.24 -10.38
N THR A 179 -3.78 -11.99 -10.38
CA THR A 179 -4.45 -10.88 -11.05
C THR A 179 -3.95 -10.70 -12.49
N GLU A 180 -4.74 -9.99 -13.31
CA GLU A 180 -4.40 -9.69 -14.71
C GLU A 180 -3.02 -9.04 -14.83
N LYS A 181 -2.26 -9.45 -15.85
CA LYS A 181 -0.94 -8.90 -16.16
C LYS A 181 -1.00 -7.98 -17.37
N LYS A 182 -0.27 -6.86 -17.23
CA LYS A 182 0.05 -5.96 -18.34
C LYS A 182 1.55 -5.75 -18.41
N THR A 183 2.03 -5.31 -19.54
CA THR A 183 3.44 -4.99 -19.73
C THR A 183 3.65 -3.49 -19.73
N VAL A 184 4.80 -3.06 -19.20
CA VAL A 184 5.27 -1.68 -19.26
C VAL A 184 6.75 -1.68 -19.63
N THR A 185 7.19 -0.69 -20.41
CA THR A 185 8.60 -0.58 -20.82
C THR A 185 9.24 0.64 -20.16
N ASN A 186 10.41 0.44 -19.55
CA ASN A 186 11.25 1.51 -19.03
C ASN A 186 12.70 1.26 -19.46
N ASN A 187 13.34 2.28 -20.06
CA ASN A 187 14.74 2.20 -20.54
C ASN A 187 15.01 0.92 -21.38
N SER A 188 14.15 0.63 -22.35
CA SER A 188 14.22 -0.52 -23.26
C SER A 188 14.04 -1.89 -22.60
N ILE A 189 13.64 -1.96 -21.33
CA ILE A 189 13.31 -3.20 -20.63
C ILE A 189 11.79 -3.25 -20.41
N THR A 190 11.22 -4.40 -20.75
CA THR A 190 9.79 -4.66 -20.55
C THR A 190 9.59 -5.43 -19.26
N TYR A 191 8.66 -4.98 -18.44
CA TYR A 191 8.29 -5.54 -17.14
C TYR A 191 6.84 -6.02 -17.15
N ASN A 192 6.56 -7.11 -16.46
CA ASN A 192 5.20 -7.54 -16.18
C ASN A 192 4.66 -6.85 -14.94
N THR A 193 3.47 -6.30 -15.04
CA THR A 193 2.78 -5.60 -13.94
C THR A 193 1.41 -6.20 -13.68
N SER A 194 0.91 -6.04 -12.47
CA SER A 194 -0.48 -6.23 -12.07
C SER A 194 -1.06 -4.85 -11.71
N PRO A 195 -1.70 -4.15 -12.65
CA PRO A 195 -2.15 -2.77 -12.43
C PRO A 195 -3.19 -2.63 -11.32
N SER A 196 -4.08 -3.62 -11.13
CA SER A 196 -5.10 -3.59 -10.08
C SER A 196 -4.52 -3.67 -8.66
N GLN A 197 -3.28 -4.19 -8.52
CA GLN A 197 -2.57 -4.29 -7.24
C GLN A 197 -1.37 -3.34 -7.14
N LEU A 198 -1.04 -2.62 -8.23
CA LEU A 198 0.17 -1.81 -8.36
C LEU A 198 1.43 -2.61 -7.98
N LEU A 199 1.50 -3.85 -8.47
CA LEU A 199 2.62 -4.76 -8.31
C LEU A 199 3.31 -5.01 -9.65
N MET A 200 4.64 -5.08 -9.64
CA MET A 200 5.45 -5.44 -10.81
C MET A 200 6.46 -6.52 -10.47
N ASN A 201 6.86 -7.29 -11.48
CA ASN A 201 8.07 -8.09 -11.43
C ASN A 201 9.25 -7.27 -11.97
N ASP A 202 10.33 -7.13 -11.19
CA ASP A 202 11.48 -6.27 -11.54
C ASP A 202 12.46 -6.89 -12.52
N ARG A 203 12.20 -8.10 -12.98
CA ARG A 203 12.99 -8.76 -14.03
C ARG A 203 12.21 -8.84 -15.34
N LYS A 204 12.97 -8.75 -16.43
CA LYS A 204 12.48 -9.00 -17.77
C LYS A 204 11.95 -10.44 -17.84
N GLY A 205 10.65 -10.61 -18.11
CA GLY A 205 10.02 -11.92 -18.26
C GLY A 205 10.65 -12.68 -19.40
N SER A 206 11.66 -13.45 -19.09
CA SER A 206 12.21 -14.57 -19.84
C SER A 206 13.44 -15.08 -19.11
N SER A 207 13.24 -15.87 -18.08
CA SER A 207 14.23 -16.88 -17.79
C SER A 207 14.15 -17.91 -18.93
N SER A 208 15.28 -18.48 -19.33
CA SER A 208 15.35 -19.58 -20.30
C SER A 208 14.46 -20.78 -19.96
N ASN A 209 13.82 -20.78 -18.80
CA ASN A 209 12.98 -21.85 -18.25
C ASN A 209 11.52 -21.42 -17.99
N GLY A 210 11.07 -20.25 -18.45
CA GLY A 210 9.69 -19.81 -18.31
C GLY A 210 9.26 -19.44 -16.88
N ILE A 211 10.15 -19.47 -15.91
CA ILE A 211 9.89 -19.05 -14.52
C ILE A 211 10.34 -17.60 -14.37
N ASP A 212 9.41 -16.73 -14.07
CA ASP A 212 9.68 -15.34 -13.75
C ASP A 212 10.28 -15.27 -12.33
N SER A 213 11.62 -15.25 -12.26
CA SER A 213 12.38 -15.29 -11.01
C SER A 213 12.70 -13.90 -10.44
N GLY A 214 12.02 -12.84 -10.91
CA GLY A 214 12.22 -11.49 -10.41
C GLY A 214 11.57 -11.26 -9.04
N ASN A 215 11.95 -10.16 -8.38
CA ASN A 215 11.28 -9.73 -7.17
C ASN A 215 9.94 -9.09 -7.50
N ILE A 216 8.98 -9.25 -6.62
CA ILE A 216 7.67 -8.59 -6.74
C ILE A 216 7.72 -7.29 -5.96
N ARG A 217 7.51 -6.16 -6.63
CA ARG A 217 7.63 -4.81 -6.04
C ARG A 217 6.34 -4.02 -6.18
N TYR A 218 6.01 -3.25 -5.15
CA TYR A 218 4.98 -2.23 -5.24
C TYR A 218 5.49 -1.02 -6.02
N TYR A 219 4.62 -0.35 -6.79
CA TYR A 219 4.91 0.85 -7.56
C TYR A 219 3.73 1.82 -7.62
N GLY A 220 3.97 3.04 -8.11
CA GLY A 220 2.93 4.03 -8.35
C GLY A 220 2.75 5.04 -7.21
N ALA A 221 1.74 5.88 -7.31
CA ALA A 221 1.51 6.98 -6.38
C ALA A 221 1.07 6.51 -4.99
N ASN A 222 0.14 5.58 -4.95
CA ASN A 222 -0.46 5.14 -3.69
C ASN A 222 -0.89 3.66 -3.76
N PRO A 223 0.07 2.71 -3.77
CA PRO A 223 -0.26 1.29 -3.67
C PRO A 223 -0.79 0.93 -2.28
N ASP A 224 -1.63 -0.12 -2.21
CA ASP A 224 -2.12 -0.68 -0.95
C ASP A 224 -1.04 -1.55 -0.30
N ASN A 225 -0.01 -0.89 0.22
CA ASN A 225 1.18 -1.51 0.80
C ASN A 225 1.51 -0.98 2.21
N TYR A 226 0.54 -0.36 2.87
CA TYR A 226 0.71 0.09 4.24
C TYR A 226 0.66 -1.09 5.20
N VAL A 227 1.53 -1.08 6.20
CA VAL A 227 1.62 -2.10 7.25
C VAL A 227 1.87 -1.45 8.60
N TYR A 228 1.18 -1.89 9.63
CA TYR A 228 1.51 -1.59 11.01
C TYR A 228 2.69 -2.45 11.44
N PHE A 229 3.77 -1.78 11.82
CA PHE A 229 4.99 -2.42 12.29
C PHE A 229 5.59 -1.64 13.45
N ASN A 230 6.55 -2.21 14.16
CA ASN A 230 7.17 -1.60 15.34
C ASN A 230 6.12 -1.15 16.36
N CYS A 231 5.20 -2.04 16.68
CA CYS A 231 4.10 -1.80 17.61
C CYS A 231 4.57 -1.92 19.07
N SER A 232 4.01 -1.10 19.96
CA SER A 232 4.13 -1.33 21.41
C SER A 232 3.24 -2.48 21.88
N ASP A 233 2.18 -2.79 21.11
CA ASP A 233 1.22 -3.87 21.38
C ASP A 233 0.76 -4.49 20.05
N TYR A 234 1.17 -5.72 19.78
CA TYR A 234 0.75 -6.50 18.61
C TYR A 234 -0.55 -7.28 18.82
N SER A 235 -1.07 -7.33 20.03
CA SER A 235 -2.40 -7.91 20.28
C SER A 235 -3.52 -7.01 19.77
N ASN A 236 -3.29 -5.69 19.73
CA ASN A 236 -4.21 -4.70 19.20
C ASN A 236 -3.47 -3.63 18.38
N PRO A 237 -3.03 -3.94 17.15
CA PRO A 237 -2.32 -3.01 16.28
C PRO A 237 -3.25 -1.89 15.81
N THR A 238 -2.91 -0.64 16.15
CA THR A 238 -3.63 0.58 15.79
C THR A 238 -2.64 1.69 15.46
N SER A 239 -3.11 2.81 14.92
CA SER A 239 -2.26 4.01 14.68
C SER A 239 -1.66 4.62 15.95
N SER A 240 -2.22 4.32 17.13
CA SER A 240 -1.68 4.78 18.42
C SER A 240 -0.65 3.82 19.04
N THR A 241 -0.68 2.54 18.67
CA THR A 241 0.23 1.51 19.21
C THR A 241 1.36 1.17 18.25
N CYS A 242 1.22 1.42 16.95
CA CYS A 242 2.14 1.02 15.90
C CYS A 242 2.65 2.21 15.09
N GLU A 243 3.80 2.02 14.48
CA GLU A 243 4.25 2.88 13.38
C GLU A 243 3.64 2.39 12.06
N VAL A 244 3.46 3.33 11.14
CA VAL A 244 3.10 3.01 9.76
C VAL A 244 4.36 2.80 8.95
N TRP A 245 4.46 1.64 8.31
CA TRP A 245 5.52 1.29 7.38
C TRP A 245 4.92 0.99 6.00
N ARG A 246 5.76 0.93 4.98
CA ARG A 246 5.37 0.60 3.61
C ARG A 246 6.08 -0.67 3.15
N ILE A 247 5.35 -1.58 2.52
CA ILE A 247 5.95 -2.76 1.91
C ILE A 247 6.59 -2.33 0.58
N ILE A 248 7.89 -2.57 0.42
CA ILE A 248 8.59 -2.36 -0.86
C ILE A 248 8.29 -3.52 -1.80
N GLY A 249 8.32 -4.74 -1.30
CA GLY A 249 8.06 -5.93 -2.11
C GLY A 249 8.50 -7.22 -1.45
N VAL A 250 8.57 -8.28 -2.25
CA VAL A 250 9.06 -9.62 -1.89
C VAL A 250 10.38 -9.87 -2.62
N PHE A 251 11.43 -10.17 -1.85
CA PHE A 251 12.80 -10.37 -2.32
C PHE A 251 13.31 -11.68 -1.73
N ASP A 252 13.65 -12.63 -2.59
CA ASP A 252 14.15 -13.95 -2.17
C ASP A 252 13.28 -14.59 -1.08
N GLY A 253 11.95 -14.49 -1.23
CA GLY A 253 10.97 -15.04 -0.28
C GLY A 253 10.76 -14.23 1.00
N LYS A 254 11.42 -13.10 1.17
CA LYS A 254 11.26 -12.20 2.32
C LYS A 254 10.55 -10.91 1.93
N VAL A 255 9.67 -10.42 2.78
CA VAL A 255 9.05 -9.11 2.60
C VAL A 255 10.02 -8.02 3.06
N LYS A 256 10.29 -7.05 2.20
CA LYS A 256 11.07 -5.85 2.53
C LYS A 256 10.15 -4.70 2.84
N ILE A 257 10.33 -4.08 4.00
CA ILE A 257 9.53 -2.92 4.43
C ILE A 257 10.43 -1.72 4.76
N ILE A 258 9.86 -0.53 4.62
CA ILE A 258 10.49 0.75 4.93
C ILE A 258 9.57 1.57 5.85
N ARG A 259 10.14 2.27 6.80
CA ARG A 259 9.39 3.22 7.62
C ARG A 259 8.76 4.31 6.74
N SER A 260 7.51 4.69 6.98
CA SER A 260 6.83 5.73 6.17
C SER A 260 7.45 7.11 6.37
N GLU A 261 7.82 7.43 7.60
CA GLU A 261 8.35 8.73 7.99
C GLU A 261 9.85 8.64 8.27
N SER A 262 10.56 9.70 7.95
CA SER A 262 11.97 9.84 8.31
C SER A 262 12.16 9.87 9.82
N VAL A 263 13.31 9.36 10.30
CA VAL A 263 13.58 9.26 11.73
C VAL A 263 14.23 10.53 12.25
N ASN A 264 15.29 10.96 11.58
CA ASN A 264 16.12 12.10 11.98
C ASN A 264 17.02 12.53 10.81
N GLU A 265 17.74 13.64 10.94
CA GLU A 265 18.82 14.04 10.04
C GLU A 265 20.13 13.81 10.75
N LEU A 266 20.95 12.90 10.21
CA LEU A 266 22.24 12.51 10.77
C LEU A 266 23.24 12.28 9.65
N SER A 267 24.52 12.34 10.00
CA SER A 267 25.60 11.95 9.12
C SER A 267 25.57 10.44 8.88
N TRP A 268 25.90 10.03 7.65
CA TRP A 268 26.18 8.63 7.35
C TRP A 268 27.38 8.13 8.16
N ASP A 269 28.45 8.92 8.13
CA ASP A 269 29.65 8.72 8.91
C ASP A 269 30.40 10.03 9.02
N ASN A 270 31.18 10.19 10.10
CA ASN A 270 32.03 11.35 10.31
C ASN A 270 33.38 10.98 10.95
N SER A 271 33.82 9.74 10.69
CA SER A 271 35.12 9.29 11.19
C SER A 271 36.27 10.18 10.71
N THR A 272 37.21 10.45 11.60
CA THR A 272 38.33 11.31 11.35
C THR A 272 39.59 10.55 10.93
N ASP A 273 39.61 9.22 11.00
CA ASP A 273 40.84 8.43 10.95
C ASP A 273 41.55 8.50 9.59
N ASP A 274 40.81 8.65 8.48
CA ASP A 274 41.37 8.69 7.13
C ASP A 274 40.93 9.90 6.29
N THR A 275 39.77 10.49 6.57
CA THR A 275 39.26 11.66 5.85
C THR A 275 38.40 12.55 6.74
N ILE A 276 38.50 13.86 6.59
CA ILE A 276 37.58 14.84 7.22
C ILE A 276 36.12 14.69 6.79
N TYR A 277 35.84 13.80 5.83
CA TYR A 277 34.51 13.59 5.23
C TYR A 277 33.82 12.30 5.68
N GLY A 278 34.45 11.51 6.54
CA GLY A 278 33.97 10.17 6.88
C GLY A 278 34.21 9.16 5.76
N THR A 279 33.80 7.90 6.00
CA THR A 279 33.88 6.82 5.00
C THR A 279 32.51 6.52 4.40
N ASN A 280 32.52 6.09 3.15
CA ASN A 280 31.29 5.59 2.49
C ASN A 280 31.10 4.07 2.65
N ALA A 281 31.86 3.41 3.50
CA ALA A 281 31.74 2.01 3.83
C ALA A 281 30.55 1.79 4.78
N TRP A 282 29.46 1.20 4.29
CA TRP A 282 28.27 0.94 5.12
C TRP A 282 28.60 0.07 6.34
N GLU A 283 29.37 -0.99 6.13
CA GLU A 283 29.71 -2.00 7.13
C GLU A 283 30.48 -1.47 8.35
N SER A 284 31.03 -0.27 8.26
CA SER A 284 31.75 0.38 9.35
C SER A 284 31.18 1.72 9.77
N SER A 285 30.20 2.27 9.00
CA SER A 285 29.65 3.59 9.20
C SER A 285 28.97 3.78 10.56
N ARG A 286 28.97 5.01 11.04
CA ARG A 286 28.31 5.40 12.29
C ARG A 286 26.80 5.18 12.22
N LEU A 287 26.18 5.48 11.08
CA LEU A 287 24.73 5.29 10.89
C LEU A 287 24.35 3.79 10.96
N MET A 288 25.14 2.91 10.31
CA MET A 288 24.90 1.47 10.42
C MET A 288 24.98 1.00 11.88
N LYS A 289 25.98 1.46 12.63
CA LYS A 289 26.17 1.11 14.06
C LYS A 289 25.01 1.62 14.92
N LEU A 290 24.51 2.84 14.65
CA LEU A 290 23.33 3.40 15.30
C LEU A 290 22.10 2.51 15.14
N LEU A 291 21.88 2.00 13.93
CA LEU A 291 20.69 1.25 13.54
C LEU A 291 20.68 -0.19 14.02
N ASN A 292 21.85 -0.78 14.34
CA ASN A 292 21.97 -2.21 14.59
C ASN A 292 22.45 -2.52 16.03
N GLN A 293 22.21 -3.77 16.46
CA GLN A 293 22.58 -4.23 17.78
C GLN A 293 24.09 -4.53 17.91
N GLY A 294 24.58 -4.57 19.14
CA GLY A 294 25.94 -5.05 19.46
C GLY A 294 27.03 -4.00 19.34
N TYR A 295 26.71 -2.75 19.01
CA TYR A 295 27.67 -1.67 18.92
C TYR A 295 27.69 -0.84 20.21
N THR A 296 28.89 -0.44 20.64
CA THR A 296 29.12 0.39 21.81
C THR A 296 29.69 1.73 21.39
N GLY A 297 29.66 2.70 22.29
CA GLY A 297 30.17 4.07 22.04
C GLY A 297 29.07 5.05 21.61
N VAL A 298 29.50 6.24 21.21
CA VAL A 298 28.59 7.33 20.83
C VAL A 298 27.80 6.92 19.62
N GLY A 299 26.48 7.00 19.73
CA GLY A 299 25.53 6.63 18.67
C GLY A 299 25.37 5.14 18.40
N GLY A 300 26.15 4.27 19.08
CA GLY A 300 26.05 2.81 18.85
C GLY A 300 24.77 2.23 19.41
N SER A 301 24.03 1.46 18.59
CA SER A 301 22.81 0.72 18.95
C SER A 301 21.65 1.55 19.51
N LEU A 302 21.69 2.87 19.51
CA LEU A 302 20.66 3.70 20.15
C LEU A 302 19.29 3.50 19.51
N TYR A 303 19.22 3.48 18.18
CA TYR A 303 17.97 3.23 17.45
C TYR A 303 17.46 1.80 17.70
N TYR A 304 18.34 0.80 17.58
CA TYR A 304 17.94 -0.60 17.76
C TYR A 304 17.40 -0.90 19.17
N ASN A 305 17.88 -0.18 20.18
CA ASN A 305 17.51 -0.37 21.58
C ASN A 305 16.55 0.69 22.12
N THR A 306 16.01 1.54 21.26
CA THR A 306 15.03 2.58 21.67
C THR A 306 15.56 3.50 22.77
N GLN A 307 16.80 3.97 22.63
CA GLN A 307 17.51 4.74 23.64
C GLN A 307 17.72 6.21 23.23
N SER A 308 18.00 7.04 24.21
CA SER A 308 18.53 8.40 24.03
C SER A 308 20.02 8.39 24.31
N GLY A 309 20.74 9.29 23.64
CA GLY A 309 22.17 9.42 23.82
C GLY A 309 22.76 10.54 22.97
N THR A 310 23.98 10.33 22.49
CA THR A 310 24.70 11.24 21.62
C THR A 310 24.88 10.58 20.26
N CYS A 311 24.48 11.25 19.19
CA CYS A 311 24.63 10.81 17.81
C CYS A 311 25.71 11.62 17.10
N TYR A 312 26.26 11.04 16.03
CA TYR A 312 27.20 11.74 15.17
C TYR A 312 26.45 12.64 14.17
N SER A 313 26.97 13.86 14.00
CA SER A 313 26.37 14.87 13.14
C SER A 313 27.45 15.88 12.71
N GLY A 314 27.50 16.18 11.42
CA GLY A 314 28.47 17.14 10.87
C GLY A 314 29.91 16.62 10.73
N PRO A 315 30.85 17.52 10.43
CA PRO A 315 32.24 17.19 10.15
C PRO A 315 32.99 16.76 11.42
N GLU A 316 34.13 16.09 11.21
CA GLU A 316 35.00 15.57 12.26
C GLU A 316 34.19 14.68 13.23
N ASP A 317 34.49 14.71 14.51
CA ASP A 317 33.72 13.98 15.53
C ASP A 317 32.56 14.82 16.10
N GLY A 318 31.91 15.62 15.24
CA GLY A 318 30.74 16.40 15.62
C GLY A 318 29.62 15.52 16.17
N THR A 319 28.99 15.95 17.26
CA THR A 319 27.96 15.19 17.93
C THR A 319 26.79 16.06 18.37
N ILE A 320 25.58 15.47 18.38
CA ILE A 320 24.36 16.11 18.88
C ILE A 320 23.61 15.17 19.84
N PRO A 321 22.86 15.70 20.81
CA PRO A 321 21.90 14.88 21.55
C PRO A 321 20.85 14.29 20.61
N CYS A 322 20.53 13.02 20.80
CA CYS A 322 19.51 12.32 20.00
C CYS A 322 18.65 11.40 20.87
N THR A 323 17.42 11.13 20.42
CA THR A 323 16.52 10.25 21.12
C THR A 323 15.71 9.39 20.14
N PHE A 324 15.65 8.10 20.42
CA PHE A 324 14.90 7.11 19.64
C PHE A 324 13.83 6.42 20.48
N THR A 325 13.46 6.99 21.62
CA THR A 325 12.45 6.40 22.54
C THR A 325 11.10 6.20 21.90
N ASN A 326 10.76 6.99 20.88
CA ASN A 326 9.50 6.89 20.14
C ASN A 326 9.65 6.24 18.76
N THR A 327 10.84 6.27 18.16
CA THR A 327 11.09 5.88 16.77
C THR A 327 12.03 4.69 16.61
N GLY A 328 12.68 4.26 17.67
CA GLY A 328 13.55 3.07 17.70
C GLY A 328 12.75 1.77 17.72
N ILE A 329 13.46 0.63 17.59
CA ILE A 329 12.85 -0.70 17.60
C ILE A 329 12.35 -1.03 19.01
N LYS A 330 11.02 -1.08 19.20
CA LYS A 330 10.38 -0.99 20.52
C LYS A 330 10.53 -2.22 21.41
N ASN A 331 10.39 -3.44 20.85
CA ASN A 331 10.31 -4.64 21.67
C ASN A 331 10.85 -5.90 20.96
N ASP A 332 10.90 -6.99 21.68
CA ASP A 332 11.44 -8.26 21.18
C ASP A 332 10.54 -8.88 20.11
N GLU A 333 9.22 -8.69 20.16
CA GLU A 333 8.32 -9.17 19.13
C GLU A 333 8.62 -8.51 17.77
N THR A 334 8.86 -7.19 17.75
CA THR A 334 9.35 -6.49 16.56
C THR A 334 10.70 -7.04 16.12
N LYS A 335 11.66 -7.22 17.06
CA LYS A 335 13.01 -7.73 16.75
C LYS A 335 12.98 -9.16 16.18
N ASN A 336 12.06 -10.00 16.63
CA ASN A 336 11.88 -11.38 16.13
C ASN A 336 11.33 -11.40 14.70
N MET A 337 10.52 -10.42 14.32
CA MET A 337 10.05 -10.27 12.95
C MET A 337 11.11 -9.71 11.99
N ILE A 338 12.24 -9.18 12.48
CA ILE A 338 13.31 -8.67 11.62
C ILE A 338 14.30 -9.80 11.31
N SER A 339 14.40 -10.16 10.04
CA SER A 339 15.36 -11.13 9.55
C SER A 339 16.76 -10.54 9.46
N GLU A 340 17.75 -11.25 9.96
CA GLU A 340 19.12 -10.99 9.51
C GLU A 340 19.26 -11.36 8.05
N SER A 341 19.78 -10.44 7.24
CA SER A 341 19.77 -10.57 5.78
C SER A 341 21.04 -10.00 5.17
N THR A 342 21.41 -10.53 4.01
CA THR A 342 22.54 -10.01 3.23
C THR A 342 22.09 -8.79 2.43
N PHE A 343 22.77 -7.67 2.62
CA PHE A 343 22.64 -6.46 1.83
C PHE A 343 23.81 -6.36 0.86
N ASN A 344 23.49 -6.15 -0.43
CA ASN A 344 24.51 -5.96 -1.46
C ASN A 344 24.98 -4.51 -1.44
N LEU A 345 26.27 -4.28 -1.49
CA LEU A 345 26.91 -2.96 -1.35
C LEU A 345 27.67 -2.53 -2.61
N GLY A 346 27.33 -3.09 -3.78
CA GLY A 346 27.93 -2.67 -5.04
C GLY A 346 27.70 -1.19 -5.31
N ALA A 347 28.76 -0.50 -5.76
CA ALA A 347 28.81 0.94 -5.91
C ALA A 347 28.76 1.40 -7.36
N SER A 348 28.23 2.59 -7.59
CA SER A 348 28.16 3.22 -8.91
C SER A 348 29.26 4.24 -9.14
N THR A 349 29.72 4.33 -10.40
CA THR A 349 30.48 5.47 -10.92
C THR A 349 29.63 6.41 -11.76
N SER A 350 28.36 6.08 -12.00
CA SER A 350 27.49 6.79 -12.94
C SER A 350 26.63 7.83 -12.22
N SER A 351 26.49 8.99 -12.83
CA SER A 351 25.54 10.04 -12.44
C SER A 351 24.16 9.89 -13.15
N SER A 352 23.99 8.87 -13.97
CA SER A 352 22.72 8.60 -14.68
C SER A 352 22.42 7.10 -14.64
N MET A 353 21.39 6.71 -13.89
CA MET A 353 21.02 5.31 -13.69
C MET A 353 19.52 5.11 -13.92
N SER A 354 19.21 4.04 -14.66
CA SER A 354 17.85 3.49 -14.68
C SER A 354 17.61 2.63 -13.43
N PRO A 355 16.35 2.30 -13.10
CA PRO A 355 16.05 1.37 -12.00
C PRO A 355 16.78 0.03 -12.14
N ASN A 356 16.81 -0.53 -13.36
CA ASN A 356 17.51 -1.80 -13.63
C ASN A 356 19.04 -1.68 -13.55
N SER A 357 19.63 -0.61 -14.08
CA SER A 357 21.10 -0.44 -13.97
C SER A 357 21.54 -0.23 -12.53
N SER A 358 20.74 0.49 -11.73
CA SER A 358 20.96 0.60 -10.29
C SER A 358 20.90 -0.76 -9.59
N TYR A 359 19.86 -1.54 -9.84
CA TYR A 359 19.69 -2.89 -9.29
C TYR A 359 20.88 -3.81 -9.62
N THR A 360 21.35 -3.77 -10.87
CA THR A 360 22.49 -4.59 -11.33
C THR A 360 23.79 -4.13 -10.66
N THR A 361 24.01 -2.82 -10.55
CA THR A 361 25.20 -2.23 -9.93
C THR A 361 25.28 -2.59 -8.45
N GLU A 362 24.17 -2.50 -7.72
CA GLU A 362 24.09 -2.86 -6.29
C GLU A 362 24.54 -4.29 -6.01
N ARG A 363 24.30 -5.20 -6.94
CA ARG A 363 24.66 -6.63 -6.86
C ARG A 363 25.98 -6.97 -7.54
N GLY A 364 26.67 -5.94 -8.02
CA GLY A 364 28.02 -6.05 -8.57
C GLY A 364 29.09 -6.16 -7.49
N VAL A 365 30.30 -6.42 -7.95
CA VAL A 365 31.50 -6.51 -7.08
C VAL A 365 32.32 -5.23 -7.06
N VAL A 366 31.93 -4.22 -7.82
CA VAL A 366 32.60 -2.92 -7.83
C VAL A 366 32.22 -2.17 -6.56
N VAL A 367 33.21 -1.82 -5.77
CA VAL A 367 33.10 -1.05 -4.54
C VAL A 367 34.25 -0.02 -4.46
N THR A 368 34.16 0.90 -3.53
CA THR A 368 35.34 1.73 -3.15
C THR A 368 36.42 0.78 -2.58
N THR A 369 37.67 1.05 -2.90
CA THR A 369 38.81 0.25 -2.37
C THR A 369 38.74 0.17 -0.85
N GLY A 370 38.76 -1.04 -0.33
CA GLY A 370 38.67 -1.31 1.11
C GLY A 370 37.26 -1.58 1.65
N ASN A 371 36.20 -1.25 0.89
CA ASN A 371 34.83 -1.54 1.31
C ASN A 371 34.43 -2.98 0.96
N ALA A 372 33.49 -3.53 1.73
CA ALA A 372 32.87 -4.82 1.42
C ALA A 372 31.84 -4.70 0.28
N ALA A 373 31.68 -5.74 -0.53
CA ALA A 373 30.63 -5.82 -1.54
C ALA A 373 29.26 -6.29 -0.99
N THR A 374 29.26 -6.82 0.23
CA THR A 374 28.06 -7.27 0.94
C THR A 374 28.20 -7.04 2.44
N TRP A 375 27.08 -6.87 3.11
CA TRP A 375 27.00 -6.78 4.56
C TRP A 375 25.81 -7.61 5.07
N ILE A 376 25.99 -8.26 6.21
CA ILE A 376 24.94 -9.03 6.87
C ILE A 376 24.48 -8.26 8.11
N GLY A 377 23.19 -7.99 8.19
CA GLY A 377 22.61 -7.30 9.33
C GLY A 377 21.10 -7.22 9.28
N LYS A 378 20.53 -6.44 10.19
CA LYS A 378 19.08 -6.41 10.43
C LYS A 378 18.41 -5.15 9.89
N VAL A 379 18.99 -3.98 10.14
CA VAL A 379 18.40 -2.68 9.77
C VAL A 379 19.35 -1.95 8.84
N ALA A 380 18.83 -1.54 7.70
CA ALA A 380 19.58 -0.82 6.67
C ALA A 380 18.78 0.38 6.15
N LEU A 381 19.20 0.94 5.02
CA LEU A 381 18.51 1.97 4.27
C LEU A 381 17.96 1.38 2.96
N MET A 382 17.08 2.11 2.27
CA MET A 382 16.61 1.68 0.95
C MET A 382 17.75 1.73 -0.08
N TYR A 383 17.63 0.91 -1.11
CA TYR A 383 18.45 1.01 -2.29
C TYR A 383 17.96 2.12 -3.22
N LEU A 384 18.87 2.66 -4.05
CA LEU A 384 18.49 3.53 -5.15
C LEU A 384 17.53 2.83 -6.12
N SER A 385 17.72 1.51 -6.34
CA SER A 385 16.79 0.72 -7.14
C SER A 385 15.41 0.58 -6.50
N ASP A 386 15.28 0.53 -5.17
CA ASP A 386 13.98 0.50 -4.51
C ASP A 386 13.19 1.77 -4.85
N TYR A 387 13.84 2.93 -4.75
CA TYR A 387 13.26 4.22 -5.13
C TYR A 387 12.93 4.27 -6.63
N GLY A 388 13.82 3.78 -7.47
CA GLY A 388 13.65 3.77 -8.92
C GLY A 388 12.43 2.94 -9.36
N TYR A 389 12.28 1.74 -8.83
CA TYR A 389 11.16 0.84 -9.16
C TYR A 389 9.84 1.24 -8.49
N ALA A 390 9.85 2.12 -7.50
CA ALA A 390 8.62 2.61 -6.88
C ALA A 390 7.81 3.55 -7.78
N ALA A 391 8.39 4.06 -8.86
CA ALA A 391 7.70 4.91 -9.83
C ALA A 391 6.78 4.10 -10.77
N ASP A 392 5.67 4.68 -11.17
CA ASP A 392 4.81 4.14 -12.24
C ASP A 392 5.46 4.38 -13.61
N PHE A 393 5.97 3.33 -14.22
CA PHE A 393 6.66 3.42 -15.52
C PHE A 393 5.76 3.79 -16.69
N ASN A 394 4.44 3.68 -16.57
CA ASN A 394 3.51 4.21 -17.57
C ASN A 394 3.50 5.75 -17.58
N LYS A 395 3.86 6.38 -16.45
CA LYS A 395 3.86 7.82 -16.25
C LYS A 395 5.28 8.40 -16.19
N CYS A 396 6.23 7.64 -15.68
CA CYS A 396 7.63 8.02 -15.51
C CYS A 396 8.55 7.04 -16.23
N SER A 397 8.93 7.33 -17.46
CA SER A 397 9.85 6.52 -18.29
C SER A 397 11.32 6.98 -18.21
N LYS A 398 11.65 7.86 -17.24
CA LYS A 398 12.96 8.52 -17.13
C LYS A 398 13.97 7.66 -16.33
N THR A 399 15.24 8.01 -16.41
CA THR A 399 16.29 7.55 -15.48
C THR A 399 16.13 8.26 -14.13
N ILE A 400 16.60 7.64 -13.05
CA ILE A 400 16.34 8.10 -11.66
C ILE A 400 16.88 9.52 -11.40
N ASN A 401 17.99 9.91 -12.05
CA ASN A 401 18.53 11.27 -11.96
C ASN A 401 17.58 12.36 -12.53
N ASN A 402 16.57 11.97 -13.29
CA ASN A 402 15.55 12.85 -13.84
C ASN A 402 14.17 12.71 -13.15
N TYR A 403 14.11 12.07 -12.00
CA TYR A 403 12.86 11.92 -11.23
C TYR A 403 12.44 13.22 -10.52
N SER A 404 13.18 14.30 -10.66
CA SER A 404 12.73 15.66 -10.28
C SER A 404 11.53 16.17 -11.11
N ASP A 405 11.23 15.51 -12.22
CA ASP A 405 9.99 15.74 -12.98
C ASP A 405 8.75 15.48 -12.11
N ASP A 406 7.78 16.42 -12.14
CA ASP A 406 6.60 16.35 -11.27
C ASP A 406 5.76 15.09 -11.51
N THR A 407 5.71 14.61 -12.76
CA THR A 407 5.00 13.36 -13.08
C THR A 407 5.69 12.15 -12.44
N CYS A 408 7.02 12.13 -12.38
CA CYS A 408 7.76 11.05 -11.73
C CYS A 408 7.59 11.11 -10.20
N LYS A 409 7.76 12.28 -9.58
CA LYS A 409 7.61 12.45 -8.12
C LYS A 409 6.23 12.06 -7.63
N SER A 410 5.18 12.60 -8.28
CA SER A 410 3.79 12.37 -7.88
C SER A 410 3.31 10.93 -8.10
N ASN A 411 4.04 10.14 -8.86
CA ASN A 411 3.76 8.73 -9.13
C ASN A 411 4.82 7.77 -8.57
N ASN A 412 5.47 8.17 -7.47
CA ASN A 412 6.46 7.38 -6.75
C ASN A 412 6.17 7.45 -5.24
N TYR A 413 5.62 6.39 -4.66
CA TYR A 413 5.22 6.36 -3.26
C TYR A 413 6.40 6.44 -2.27
N LEU A 414 7.63 6.22 -2.71
CA LEU A 414 8.83 6.34 -1.88
C LEU A 414 9.42 7.76 -1.88
N TYR A 415 8.91 8.67 -2.71
CA TYR A 415 9.35 10.05 -2.68
C TYR A 415 8.89 10.72 -1.37
N SER A 416 9.85 11.19 -0.57
CA SER A 416 9.62 11.77 0.76
C SER A 416 9.58 13.30 0.78
N GLY A 417 10.11 13.97 -0.26
CA GLY A 417 10.22 15.42 -0.33
C GLY A 417 11.38 16.02 0.48
N VAL A 418 12.21 15.19 1.11
CA VAL A 418 13.40 15.60 1.85
C VAL A 418 14.67 14.96 1.28
N ASP A 419 15.83 15.55 1.59
CA ASP A 419 17.10 14.92 1.26
C ASP A 419 17.32 13.70 2.16
N GLU A 420 17.46 12.52 1.57
CA GLU A 420 17.41 11.25 2.29
C GLU A 420 18.52 10.31 1.84
N TRP A 421 19.25 9.73 2.80
CA TRP A 421 20.27 8.72 2.53
C TRP A 421 19.68 7.44 1.92
N VAL A 422 20.42 6.87 0.95
CA VAL A 422 20.24 5.50 0.47
C VAL A 422 21.47 4.67 0.83
N ILE A 423 21.37 3.34 0.85
CA ILE A 423 22.51 2.48 1.22
C ILE A 423 23.65 2.49 0.19
N ASN A 424 23.39 3.01 -1.01
CA ASN A 424 24.34 3.04 -2.11
C ASN A 424 25.42 4.09 -1.90
N HIS A 425 26.64 3.78 -2.35
CA HIS A 425 27.76 4.71 -2.32
C HIS A 425 28.38 4.92 -3.71
N TYR A 426 29.21 5.94 -3.82
CA TYR A 426 29.94 6.27 -5.04
C TYR A 426 31.35 5.68 -5.01
N SER A 427 31.69 4.79 -5.92
CA SER A 427 32.98 4.09 -5.92
C SER A 427 34.18 4.96 -6.32
N GLY A 428 33.93 6.11 -6.94
CA GLY A 428 35.02 7.02 -7.38
C GLY A 428 35.70 7.84 -6.25
N ARG A 429 35.11 7.87 -5.04
CA ARG A 429 35.64 8.62 -3.88
C ARG A 429 35.18 8.03 -2.57
N ALA A 430 36.10 7.73 -1.66
CA ALA A 430 35.85 7.03 -0.40
C ALA A 430 34.89 7.74 0.59
N GLY A 431 34.72 9.05 0.51
CA GLY A 431 33.82 9.80 1.39
C GLY A 431 32.47 10.15 0.78
N ARG A 432 32.09 9.59 -0.41
CA ARG A 432 30.85 9.98 -1.07
C ARG A 432 29.78 8.91 -1.02
N VAL A 433 28.57 9.32 -0.61
CA VAL A 433 27.38 8.50 -0.47
C VAL A 433 26.27 9.07 -1.36
N LEU A 434 25.37 8.21 -1.85
CA LEU A 434 24.21 8.62 -2.62
C LEU A 434 23.07 9.02 -1.68
N ASN A 435 22.29 10.01 -2.11
CA ASN A 435 21.03 10.38 -1.48
C ASN A 435 19.94 10.63 -2.54
N ILE A 436 18.69 10.53 -2.15
CA ILE A 436 17.56 11.09 -2.90
C ILE A 436 17.41 12.54 -2.44
N ASN A 437 17.38 13.47 -3.39
CA ASN A 437 17.18 14.89 -3.09
C ASN A 437 15.70 15.19 -2.81
N SER A 438 15.45 16.25 -2.08
CA SER A 438 14.12 16.84 -1.88
C SER A 438 13.41 17.19 -3.20
N THR A 439 14.15 17.31 -4.29
CA THR A 439 13.60 17.49 -5.65
C THR A 439 13.13 16.20 -6.31
N GLY A 440 13.49 15.02 -5.77
CA GLY A 440 13.13 13.69 -6.31
C GLY A 440 14.20 13.02 -7.16
N SER A 441 15.27 13.70 -7.58
CA SER A 441 16.42 13.08 -8.23
C SER A 441 17.40 12.52 -7.20
N TYR A 442 18.40 11.75 -7.65
CA TYR A 442 19.50 11.36 -6.75
C TYR A 442 20.77 12.16 -7.03
N SER A 443 21.63 12.22 -6.03
CA SER A 443 22.95 12.83 -6.11
C SER A 443 24.04 11.83 -5.71
N ILE A 444 25.21 11.96 -6.37
CA ILE A 444 26.44 11.24 -6.07
C ILE A 444 27.48 12.12 -5.38
N SER A 445 27.12 13.35 -5.04
CA SER A 445 28.08 14.40 -4.66
C SER A 445 28.14 14.68 -3.17
N ASN A 446 27.34 14.00 -2.35
CA ASN A 446 27.25 14.27 -0.93
C ASN A 446 28.34 13.53 -0.17
N TYR A 447 28.95 14.23 0.79
CA TYR A 447 29.93 13.63 1.69
C TYR A 447 29.22 12.88 2.82
N ALA A 448 29.84 11.82 3.33
CA ALA A 448 29.29 10.99 4.39
C ALA A 448 29.03 11.75 5.70
N ASN A 449 29.75 12.87 5.94
CA ASN A 449 29.57 13.74 7.10
C ASN A 449 28.50 14.83 6.95
N GLU A 450 27.85 14.92 5.79
CA GLU A 450 26.64 15.76 5.66
C GLU A 450 25.47 15.15 6.42
N GLU A 451 24.55 16.00 6.88
CA GLU A 451 23.32 15.55 7.55
C GLU A 451 22.20 15.37 6.54
N LYS A 452 21.59 14.21 6.55
CA LYS A 452 20.41 13.89 5.74
C LYS A 452 19.42 13.08 6.56
N ALA A 453 18.17 13.17 6.19
CA ALA A 453 17.13 12.28 6.71
C ALA A 453 17.43 10.81 6.36
N PHE A 454 16.86 9.90 7.12
CA PHE A 454 16.91 8.48 6.80
C PHE A 454 15.63 7.78 7.22
N ARG A 455 15.28 6.73 6.47
CA ARG A 455 14.20 5.78 6.79
C ARG A 455 14.79 4.39 6.93
N SER A 456 14.50 3.76 8.06
CA SER A 456 14.92 2.38 8.32
C SER A 456 14.22 1.41 7.37
N VAL A 457 14.98 0.46 6.86
CA VAL A 457 14.53 -0.66 6.03
C VAL A 457 14.89 -1.96 6.72
N VAL A 458 13.95 -2.91 6.73
CA VAL A 458 14.17 -4.26 7.23
C VAL A 458 13.59 -5.29 6.28
N TYR A 459 14.14 -6.50 6.32
CA TYR A 459 13.48 -7.68 5.76
C TYR A 459 12.73 -8.40 6.89
N LEU A 460 11.47 -8.73 6.65
CA LEU A 460 10.71 -9.51 7.60
C LEU A 460 11.18 -10.96 7.59
N ASN A 461 11.15 -11.57 8.78
CA ASN A 461 11.39 -12.99 8.94
C ASN A 461 10.37 -13.78 8.09
N PRO A 462 10.79 -14.83 7.38
CA PRO A 462 9.88 -15.66 6.58
C PRO A 462 8.66 -16.20 7.34
N ASP A 463 8.73 -16.34 8.67
CA ASP A 463 7.63 -16.78 9.51
C ASP A 463 6.62 -15.66 9.87
N THR A 464 6.80 -14.45 9.32
CA THR A 464 5.86 -13.36 9.54
C THR A 464 4.59 -13.55 8.70
N ILE A 465 3.43 -13.51 9.36
CA ILE A 465 2.12 -13.60 8.72
C ILE A 465 1.41 -12.25 8.73
N ILE A 466 0.63 -12.00 7.68
CA ILE A 466 -0.40 -10.94 7.69
C ILE A 466 -1.66 -11.56 8.27
N THR A 467 -2.18 -10.97 9.33
CA THR A 467 -3.40 -11.44 10.01
C THR A 467 -4.65 -10.82 9.40
N THR A 468 -4.69 -9.50 9.29
CA THR A 468 -5.83 -8.73 8.78
C THR A 468 -5.37 -7.49 8.03
N GLY A 469 -6.32 -6.74 7.46
CA GLY A 469 -6.12 -5.46 6.82
C GLY A 469 -6.31 -5.50 5.31
N GLU A 470 -6.33 -4.33 4.70
CA GLU A 470 -6.48 -4.14 3.25
C GLU A 470 -5.19 -3.59 2.61
N GLY A 471 -4.18 -3.22 3.42
CA GLY A 471 -2.96 -2.55 2.97
C GLY A 471 -3.15 -1.08 2.58
N THR A 472 -4.34 -0.53 2.76
CA THR A 472 -4.63 0.89 2.56
C THR A 472 -4.11 1.73 3.73
N LYS A 473 -4.06 3.06 3.57
CA LYS A 473 -3.67 3.97 4.65
C LYS A 473 -4.59 3.87 5.86
N ASP A 474 -5.89 3.66 5.63
CA ASP A 474 -6.91 3.60 6.68
C ASP A 474 -7.09 2.20 7.27
N SER A 475 -6.65 1.16 6.55
CA SER A 475 -6.65 -0.24 6.98
C SER A 475 -5.31 -0.91 6.63
N PRO A 476 -4.19 -0.51 7.27
CA PRO A 476 -2.88 -1.13 7.04
C PRO A 476 -2.92 -2.62 7.36
N TYR A 477 -2.07 -3.40 6.69
CA TYR A 477 -1.87 -4.78 7.08
C TYR A 477 -1.38 -4.88 8.53
N LYS A 478 -1.96 -5.81 9.29
CA LYS A 478 -1.50 -6.18 10.62
C LYS A 478 -0.68 -7.45 10.53
N VAL A 479 0.49 -7.43 11.12
CA VAL A 479 1.44 -8.55 11.07
C VAL A 479 1.73 -9.09 12.45
N LYS A 480 2.09 -10.37 12.51
CA LYS A 480 2.67 -10.99 13.70
C LYS A 480 3.70 -12.04 13.32
N TYR A 481 4.59 -12.37 14.25
CA TYR A 481 5.47 -13.51 14.13
C TYR A 481 4.69 -14.81 14.39
N ASP A 482 4.84 -15.80 13.51
CA ASP A 482 4.25 -17.13 13.70
C ASP A 482 5.36 -18.13 14.07
N ASP A 483 5.41 -18.50 15.32
CA ASP A 483 6.35 -19.48 15.87
C ASP A 483 5.76 -20.90 15.97
N SER A 484 4.52 -21.11 15.52
CA SER A 484 3.79 -22.37 15.65
C SER A 484 4.46 -23.56 14.96
N GLY A 485 5.39 -23.30 14.03
CA GLY A 485 6.17 -24.33 13.35
C GLY A 485 7.51 -24.69 14.00
N LYS A 486 7.94 -23.97 15.05
CA LYS A 486 9.16 -24.24 15.80
C LYS A 486 8.78 -25.03 17.03
N GLY A 487 8.70 -26.39 16.87
CA GLY A 487 8.60 -27.28 18.01
C GLY A 487 9.73 -27.01 19.00
N GLU A 488 9.40 -27.07 20.29
CA GLU A 488 10.33 -27.00 21.42
C GLU A 488 11.48 -27.98 21.28
#